data_84641eb92d5c1d98899948af33c76ef8
#
_entry.id   84641eb92d5c1d98899948af33c76ef8
#
_cell.length_a   1.000
_cell.length_b   1.000
_cell.length_c   1.000
_cell.angle_alpha   90.00
_cell.angle_beta   90.00
_cell.angle_gamma   90.00
#
_symmetry.space_group_name_H-M   'P 1'
#
loop_
_entity.id
_entity.type
_entity.pdbx_description
1 polymer ?
#
loop_
_entity_poly.entity_id
_entity_poly.type
_entity_poly.pdbx_seq_one_letter_code
_entity_poly.pdbx_strand_id
1 'polypeptide(L)'
;MNKLLIAGVIVVALLILAGLLIKKSVRAEIVINASPQEVWSTITNASTYGEWNPIFVQYEGDFAAGNTLTLHMKMGDTPTPVQVSVKDLVVNEWLHQGGGYPVILTYDHNWYLKAVPEGTKVTQYEYYTGLYVLFWDPTPAKLLYIEGNKNLKARLEAN
;
A
#
# COMPACT_ATOMS: atom_id res chain seq x y z
N MET A 1 13.43 12.74 -41.47
CA MET A 1 12.97 13.01 -40.10
C MET A 1 13.96 13.92 -39.41
N ASN A 2 13.55 15.00 -38.77
CA ASN A 2 14.44 15.99 -38.15
C ASN A 2 15.25 15.36 -37.00
N LYS A 3 16.57 15.56 -36.97
CA LYS A 3 17.47 14.99 -35.92
C LYS A 3 17.00 15.34 -34.52
N LEU A 4 16.42 16.54 -34.32
CA LEU A 4 15.84 16.97 -33.06
C LEU A 4 14.60 16.13 -32.65
N LEU A 5 13.75 15.77 -33.62
CA LEU A 5 12.58 14.91 -33.37
C LEU A 5 13.01 13.50 -32.96
N ILE A 6 14.03 12.93 -33.63
CA ILE A 6 14.59 11.61 -33.29
C ILE A 6 15.17 11.65 -31.88
N ALA A 7 15.97 12.66 -31.56
CA ALA A 7 16.53 12.80 -30.21
C ALA A 7 15.45 12.90 -29.14
N GLY A 8 14.39 13.67 -29.39
CA GLY A 8 13.24 13.79 -28.49
C GLY A 8 12.54 12.44 -28.24
N VAL A 9 12.28 11.68 -29.30
CA VAL A 9 11.67 10.34 -29.20
C VAL A 9 12.55 9.37 -28.38
N ILE A 10 13.87 9.40 -28.60
CA ILE A 10 14.81 8.56 -27.84
C ILE A 10 14.79 8.93 -26.36
N VAL A 11 14.81 10.22 -25.99
CA VAL A 11 14.74 10.65 -24.59
C VAL A 11 13.44 10.19 -23.93
N VAL A 12 12.30 10.35 -24.57
CA VAL A 12 11.02 9.87 -24.06
C VAL A 12 11.03 8.35 -23.86
N ALA A 13 11.53 7.59 -24.83
CA ALA A 13 11.63 6.14 -24.72
C ALA A 13 12.54 5.71 -23.54
N LEU A 14 13.67 6.40 -23.33
CA LEU A 14 14.57 6.13 -22.22
C LEU A 14 13.92 6.45 -20.86
N LEU A 15 13.15 7.55 -20.75
CA LEU A 15 12.43 7.89 -19.54
C LEU A 15 11.34 6.83 -19.22
N ILE A 16 10.59 6.39 -20.21
CA ILE A 16 9.60 5.32 -20.04
C ILE A 16 10.29 4.04 -19.57
N LEU A 17 11.38 3.65 -20.21
CA LEU A 17 12.15 2.46 -19.82
C LEU A 17 12.68 2.60 -18.39
N ALA A 18 13.23 3.74 -18.02
CA ALA A 18 13.70 4.02 -16.67
C ALA A 18 12.55 3.91 -15.65
N GLY A 19 11.37 4.48 -15.95
CA GLY A 19 10.19 4.38 -15.11
C GLY A 19 9.69 2.94 -14.90
N LEU A 20 9.83 2.08 -15.90
CA LEU A 20 9.46 0.66 -15.80
C LEU A 20 10.49 -0.19 -15.02
N LEU A 21 11.75 0.21 -15.02
CA LEU A 21 12.83 -0.56 -14.39
C LEU A 21 13.13 -0.10 -12.95
N ILE A 22 12.96 1.19 -12.66
CA ILE A 22 13.24 1.75 -11.35
C ILE A 22 12.07 1.45 -10.41
N LYS A 23 12.42 0.88 -9.25
CA LYS A 23 11.46 0.62 -8.17
C LYS A 23 11.89 1.40 -6.93
N LYS A 24 10.91 2.01 -6.26
CA LYS A 24 11.08 2.51 -4.89
C LYS A 24 10.17 1.70 -3.97
N SER A 25 10.57 1.50 -2.74
CA SER A 25 9.78 0.72 -1.79
C SER A 25 9.70 1.40 -0.43
N VAL A 26 8.64 1.08 0.27
CA VAL A 26 8.38 1.45 1.65
C VAL A 26 8.24 0.17 2.46
N ARG A 27 8.83 0.13 3.65
CA ARG A 27 8.69 -0.98 4.60
C ARG A 27 8.53 -0.43 5.99
N ALA A 28 7.52 -0.92 6.71
CA ALA A 28 7.29 -0.66 8.12
C ALA A 28 6.97 -1.97 8.83
N GLU A 29 7.53 -2.18 10.01
CA GLU A 29 7.35 -3.38 10.81
C GLU A 29 7.02 -3.03 12.26
N ILE A 30 6.21 -3.87 12.90
CA ILE A 30 5.91 -3.80 14.32
C ILE A 30 5.59 -5.18 14.86
N VAL A 31 5.79 -5.41 16.16
CA VAL A 31 5.27 -6.58 16.88
C VAL A 31 4.08 -6.11 17.72
N ILE A 32 2.96 -6.81 17.59
CA ILE A 32 1.69 -6.54 18.28
C ILE A 32 1.40 -7.75 19.17
N ASN A 33 1.07 -7.54 20.44
CA ASN A 33 0.66 -8.59 21.37
C ASN A 33 -0.81 -9.00 21.09
N ALA A 34 -1.02 -9.58 19.92
CA ALA A 34 -2.28 -10.13 19.45
C ALA A 34 -2.00 -11.29 18.49
N SER A 35 -2.94 -12.21 18.33
CA SER A 35 -2.82 -13.32 17.39
C SER A 35 -2.89 -12.82 15.92
N PRO A 36 -2.35 -13.58 14.94
CA PRO A 36 -2.52 -13.25 13.52
C PRO A 36 -3.98 -13.11 13.11
N GLN A 37 -4.88 -13.89 13.71
CA GLN A 37 -6.32 -13.81 13.44
C GLN A 37 -6.93 -12.49 13.90
N GLU A 38 -6.56 -11.97 15.08
CA GLU A 38 -7.03 -10.69 15.58
C GLU A 38 -6.53 -9.54 14.75
N VAL A 39 -5.24 -9.57 14.37
CA VAL A 39 -4.66 -8.58 13.45
C VAL A 39 -5.40 -8.63 12.11
N TRP A 40 -5.56 -9.82 11.53
CA TRP A 40 -6.27 -10.00 10.25
C TRP A 40 -7.69 -9.44 10.28
N SER A 41 -8.47 -9.81 11.29
CA SER A 41 -9.83 -9.33 11.44
C SER A 41 -9.92 -7.81 11.57
N THR A 42 -8.91 -7.18 12.14
CA THR A 42 -8.85 -5.71 12.27
C THR A 42 -8.48 -5.03 10.95
N ILE A 43 -7.47 -5.52 10.23
CA ILE A 43 -7.05 -4.92 8.96
C ILE A 43 -8.04 -5.16 7.82
N THR A 44 -8.93 -6.14 7.95
CA THR A 44 -9.98 -6.46 6.97
C THR A 44 -11.39 -6.03 7.42
N ASN A 45 -11.52 -5.25 8.49
CA ASN A 45 -12.80 -4.76 8.99
C ASN A 45 -13.09 -3.35 8.45
N ALA A 46 -14.01 -3.26 7.48
CA ALA A 46 -14.39 -1.99 6.84
C ALA A 46 -14.95 -0.97 7.83
N SER A 47 -15.75 -1.41 8.80
CA SER A 47 -16.47 -0.50 9.71
C SER A 47 -15.57 0.25 10.68
N THR A 48 -14.39 -0.28 10.97
CA THR A 48 -13.46 0.30 11.95
C THR A 48 -12.12 0.74 11.33
N TYR A 49 -12.00 0.60 10.01
CA TYR A 49 -10.73 0.84 9.32
C TYR A 49 -10.19 2.26 9.53
N GLY A 50 -11.06 3.26 9.42
CA GLY A 50 -10.70 4.67 9.60
C GLY A 50 -10.38 5.09 11.04
N GLU A 51 -10.66 4.25 12.04
CA GLU A 51 -10.39 4.57 13.44
C GLU A 51 -8.89 4.48 13.78
N TRP A 52 -8.14 3.66 13.04
CA TRP A 52 -6.71 3.46 13.26
C TRP A 52 -5.84 3.81 12.05
N ASN A 53 -6.36 3.72 10.83
CA ASN A 53 -5.58 3.96 9.61
C ASN A 53 -5.43 5.46 9.34
N PRO A 54 -4.20 6.02 9.28
CA PRO A 54 -3.99 7.45 9.06
C PRO A 54 -4.18 7.87 7.61
N ILE A 55 -4.22 6.91 6.67
CA ILE A 55 -4.27 7.16 5.22
C ILE A 55 -5.70 7.03 4.69
N PHE A 56 -6.41 5.98 5.12
CA PHE A 56 -7.74 5.66 4.62
C PHE A 56 -8.77 5.72 5.74
N VAL A 57 -9.88 6.41 5.49
CA VAL A 57 -10.96 6.60 6.47
C VAL A 57 -12.03 5.51 6.37
N GLN A 58 -12.12 4.85 5.22
CA GLN A 58 -13.13 3.82 4.94
C GLN A 58 -12.70 2.98 3.75
N TYR A 59 -13.24 1.77 3.63
CA TYR A 59 -13.26 1.03 2.36
C TYR A 59 -14.63 0.36 2.12
N GLU A 60 -14.90 0.05 0.85
CA GLU A 60 -16.09 -0.65 0.38
C GLU A 60 -15.66 -1.87 -0.43
N GLY A 61 -16.43 -2.95 -0.32
CA GLY A 61 -16.14 -4.24 -0.95
C GLY A 61 -15.55 -5.27 0.01
N ASP A 62 -15.31 -6.48 -0.50
CA ASP A 62 -14.85 -7.63 0.29
C ASP A 62 -13.41 -7.98 -0.06
N PHE A 63 -12.60 -8.29 0.96
CA PHE A 63 -11.25 -8.82 0.78
C PHE A 63 -11.30 -10.28 0.31
N ALA A 64 -11.43 -10.45 -1.00
CA ALA A 64 -11.31 -11.72 -1.69
C ALA A 64 -10.40 -11.57 -2.92
N ALA A 65 -9.60 -12.58 -3.22
CA ALA A 65 -8.72 -12.56 -4.37
C ALA A 65 -9.49 -12.31 -5.68
N GLY A 66 -9.02 -11.36 -6.47
CA GLY A 66 -9.64 -10.90 -7.71
C GLY A 66 -10.67 -9.78 -7.55
N ASN A 67 -11.08 -9.45 -6.33
CA ASN A 67 -11.99 -8.33 -6.07
C ASN A 67 -11.29 -6.98 -6.19
N THR A 68 -12.09 -5.95 -6.45
CA THR A 68 -11.67 -4.55 -6.37
C THR A 68 -12.39 -3.89 -5.20
N LEU A 69 -11.62 -3.23 -4.35
CA LEU A 69 -12.12 -2.42 -3.24
C LEU A 69 -12.10 -0.94 -3.64
N THR A 70 -13.01 -0.16 -3.08
CA THR A 70 -12.92 1.30 -3.09
C THR A 70 -12.43 1.76 -1.71
N LEU A 71 -11.21 2.26 -1.64
CA LEU A 71 -10.65 2.87 -0.44
C LEU A 71 -10.83 4.38 -0.50
N HIS A 72 -11.26 4.99 0.60
CA HIS A 72 -11.40 6.44 0.71
C HIS A 72 -10.17 7.03 1.38
N MET A 73 -9.26 7.59 0.57
CA MET A 73 -8.02 8.19 1.04
C MET A 73 -8.27 9.55 1.66
N LYS A 74 -7.68 9.80 2.81
CA LYS A 74 -7.70 11.11 3.48
C LYS A 74 -6.80 12.09 2.74
N MET A 75 -7.38 12.88 1.83
CA MET A 75 -6.70 13.93 1.08
C MET A 75 -7.46 15.23 1.22
N GLY A 76 -6.88 16.21 1.95
CA GLY A 76 -7.57 17.47 2.25
C GLY A 76 -8.85 17.28 3.07
N ASP A 77 -9.87 18.10 2.79
CA ASP A 77 -11.13 18.13 3.54
C ASP A 77 -12.14 17.05 3.13
N THR A 78 -11.98 16.49 1.94
CA THR A 78 -12.90 15.46 1.41
C THR A 78 -12.13 14.19 1.05
N PRO A 79 -12.54 13.00 1.59
CA PRO A 79 -11.91 11.75 1.22
C PRO A 79 -12.04 11.46 -0.29
N THR A 80 -10.94 11.02 -0.89
CA THR A 80 -10.86 10.70 -2.32
C THR A 80 -10.95 9.20 -2.53
N PRO A 81 -11.90 8.69 -3.35
CA PRO A 81 -12.01 7.26 -3.64
C PRO A 81 -10.85 6.78 -4.52
N VAL A 82 -10.22 5.66 -4.13
CA VAL A 82 -9.13 4.99 -4.84
C VAL A 82 -9.50 3.54 -5.06
N GLN A 83 -9.40 3.06 -6.29
CA GLN A 83 -9.64 1.65 -6.62
C GLN A 83 -8.39 0.82 -6.33
N VAL A 84 -8.57 -0.25 -5.56
CA VAL A 84 -7.52 -1.15 -5.12
C VAL A 84 -7.92 -2.59 -5.42
N SER A 85 -7.11 -3.29 -6.21
CA SER A 85 -7.34 -4.70 -6.49
C SER A 85 -6.74 -5.56 -5.38
N VAL A 86 -7.52 -6.50 -4.85
CA VAL A 86 -7.00 -7.61 -4.03
C VAL A 86 -6.45 -8.65 -5.00
N LYS A 87 -5.13 -8.69 -5.13
CA LYS A 87 -4.46 -9.57 -6.09
C LYS A 87 -4.43 -11.01 -5.61
N ASP A 88 -4.12 -11.20 -4.33
CA ASP A 88 -4.09 -12.51 -3.69
C ASP A 88 -4.11 -12.37 -2.17
N LEU A 89 -4.44 -13.44 -1.44
CA LEU A 89 -4.39 -13.48 0.01
C LEU A 89 -4.29 -14.89 0.57
N VAL A 90 -3.67 -15.00 1.73
CA VAL A 90 -3.71 -16.16 2.62
C VAL A 90 -4.21 -15.68 3.98
N VAL A 91 -5.38 -16.13 4.39
CA VAL A 91 -6.05 -15.68 5.62
C VAL A 91 -5.13 -15.80 6.83
N ASN A 92 -5.04 -14.73 7.63
CA ASN A 92 -4.18 -14.59 8.80
C ASN A 92 -2.65 -14.57 8.53
N GLU A 93 -2.22 -14.57 7.28
CA GLU A 93 -0.80 -14.61 6.93
C GLU A 93 -0.38 -13.51 5.96
N TRP A 94 -1.13 -13.30 4.88
CA TRP A 94 -0.72 -12.41 3.81
C TRP A 94 -1.90 -11.82 3.04
N LEU A 95 -1.81 -10.52 2.76
CA LEU A 95 -2.75 -9.81 1.89
C LEU A 95 -1.95 -9.01 0.87
N HIS A 96 -2.18 -9.29 -0.42
CA HIS A 96 -1.56 -8.59 -1.53
C HIS A 96 -2.59 -7.75 -2.27
N GLN A 97 -2.33 -6.47 -2.30
CA GLN A 97 -3.16 -5.46 -2.93
C GLN A 97 -2.34 -4.65 -3.94
N GLY A 98 -3.00 -4.03 -4.88
CA GLY A 98 -2.29 -3.15 -5.81
C GLY A 98 -3.23 -2.36 -6.68
N GLY A 99 -2.67 -1.40 -7.39
CA GLY A 99 -3.42 -0.52 -8.27
C GLY A 99 -2.55 0.45 -9.02
N GLY A 100 -3.19 1.49 -9.54
CA GLY A 100 -2.53 2.57 -10.24
C GLY A 100 -2.68 2.46 -11.77
N TYR A 101 -1.92 3.30 -12.45
CA TYR A 101 -1.96 3.42 -13.91
C TYR A 101 -0.61 2.97 -14.48
N PRO A 102 -0.59 1.94 -15.35
CA PRO A 102 0.63 1.48 -16.00
C PRO A 102 1.42 2.64 -16.63
N VAL A 103 2.76 2.55 -16.59
CA VAL A 103 3.70 3.57 -17.05
C VAL A 103 3.75 4.83 -16.17
N ILE A 104 2.62 5.28 -15.61
CA ILE A 104 2.56 6.51 -14.80
C ILE A 104 3.00 6.21 -13.37
N LEU A 105 2.22 5.41 -12.65
CA LEU A 105 2.47 4.96 -11.28
C LEU A 105 1.64 3.71 -11.02
N THR A 106 2.30 2.62 -10.67
CA THR A 106 1.65 1.44 -10.09
C THR A 106 2.26 1.13 -8.74
N TYR A 107 1.47 0.50 -7.88
CA TYR A 107 1.92 0.05 -6.57
C TYR A 107 1.47 -1.38 -6.29
N ASP A 108 2.25 -2.06 -5.46
CA ASP A 108 1.96 -3.38 -4.91
C ASP A 108 2.19 -3.33 -3.40
N HIS A 109 1.09 -3.37 -2.65
CA HIS A 109 1.05 -3.31 -1.19
C HIS A 109 0.85 -4.69 -0.60
N ASN A 110 1.68 -5.05 0.38
CA ASN A 110 1.63 -6.33 1.05
C ASN A 110 1.56 -6.15 2.56
N TRP A 111 0.62 -6.85 3.18
CA TRP A 111 0.58 -7.12 4.60
C TRP A 111 1.10 -8.53 4.83
N TYR A 112 2.15 -8.69 5.63
CA TYR A 112 2.61 -9.98 6.10
C TYR A 112 2.39 -10.08 7.61
N LEU A 113 1.75 -11.16 8.04
CA LEU A 113 1.49 -11.47 9.44
C LEU A 113 2.23 -12.76 9.80
N LYS A 114 3.13 -12.67 10.77
CA LYS A 114 3.91 -13.82 11.23
C LYS A 114 3.79 -13.97 12.73
N ALA A 115 3.30 -15.11 13.20
CA ALA A 115 3.31 -15.43 14.63
C ALA A 115 4.75 -15.44 15.16
N VAL A 116 4.93 -14.79 16.32
CA VAL A 116 6.18 -14.74 17.09
C VAL A 116 5.85 -14.95 18.57
N PRO A 117 6.82 -15.24 19.45
CA PRO A 117 6.53 -15.46 20.88
C PRO A 117 5.78 -14.33 21.54
N GLU A 118 6.02 -13.09 21.13
CA GLU A 118 5.41 -11.87 21.69
C GLU A 118 4.07 -11.49 21.02
N GLY A 119 3.52 -12.33 20.15
CA GLY A 119 2.27 -12.09 19.42
C GLY A 119 2.42 -12.21 17.91
N THR A 120 2.19 -11.12 17.17
CA THR A 120 2.29 -11.10 15.69
C THR A 120 3.26 -10.02 15.21
N LYS A 121 4.26 -10.43 14.43
CA LYS A 121 5.04 -9.49 13.63
C LYS A 121 4.25 -9.11 12.39
N VAL A 122 3.89 -7.84 12.30
CA VAL A 122 3.21 -7.21 11.17
C VAL A 122 4.24 -6.49 10.33
N THR A 123 4.27 -6.79 9.03
CA THR A 123 5.10 -6.08 8.05
C THR A 123 4.21 -5.53 6.95
N GLN A 124 4.20 -4.21 6.79
CA GLN A 124 3.71 -3.56 5.58
C GLN A 124 4.88 -3.36 4.63
N TYR A 125 4.76 -3.85 3.41
CA TYR A 125 5.76 -3.66 2.37
C TYR A 125 5.07 -3.28 1.07
N GLU A 126 5.46 -2.16 0.51
CA GLU A 126 4.93 -1.68 -0.75
C GLU A 126 6.06 -1.28 -1.68
N TYR A 127 5.91 -1.58 -2.95
CA TYR A 127 6.81 -1.09 -3.98
C TYR A 127 6.03 -0.39 -5.08
N TYR A 128 6.72 0.57 -5.70
CA TYR A 128 6.16 1.48 -6.68
C TYR A 128 6.99 1.43 -7.96
N THR A 129 6.31 1.46 -9.12
CA THR A 129 6.95 1.56 -10.44
C THR A 129 6.23 2.60 -11.29
N GLY A 130 6.90 3.11 -12.34
CA GLY A 130 6.36 4.10 -13.25
C GLY A 130 7.14 5.40 -13.27
N LEU A 131 6.82 6.27 -14.22
CA LEU A 131 7.53 7.53 -14.44
C LEU A 131 7.53 8.46 -13.21
N TYR A 132 6.44 8.47 -12.47
CA TYR A 132 6.30 9.28 -11.25
C TYR A 132 7.36 8.93 -10.20
N VAL A 133 7.75 7.66 -10.12
CA VAL A 133 8.72 7.16 -9.14
C VAL A 133 10.10 7.79 -9.30
N LEU A 134 10.45 8.26 -10.50
CA LEU A 134 11.74 8.92 -10.76
C LEU A 134 11.93 10.19 -9.91
N PHE A 135 10.82 10.90 -9.65
CA PHE A 135 10.81 12.21 -9.00
C PHE A 135 10.19 12.16 -7.59
N TRP A 136 9.63 11.02 -7.18
CA TRP A 136 8.92 10.88 -5.93
C TRP A 136 9.83 10.48 -4.77
N ASP A 137 9.63 11.11 -3.60
CA ASP A 137 10.26 10.72 -2.34
C ASP A 137 9.31 9.78 -1.56
N PRO A 138 9.73 8.54 -1.22
CA PRO A 138 8.91 7.59 -0.47
C PRO A 138 8.85 7.87 1.05
N THR A 139 9.65 8.80 1.57
CA THR A 139 9.77 9.06 3.00
C THR A 139 8.44 9.41 3.68
N PRO A 140 7.59 10.30 3.12
CA PRO A 140 6.29 10.60 3.71
C PRO A 140 5.38 9.37 3.81
N ALA A 141 5.33 8.52 2.77
CA ALA A 141 4.55 7.28 2.80
C ALA A 141 5.06 6.31 3.88
N LYS A 142 6.38 6.19 4.04
CA LYS A 142 6.97 5.36 5.10
C LYS A 142 6.56 5.82 6.50
N LEU A 143 6.53 7.12 6.75
CA LEU A 143 6.11 7.67 8.04
C LEU A 143 4.64 7.35 8.33
N LEU A 144 3.75 7.46 7.35
CA LEU A 144 2.34 7.10 7.48
C LEU A 144 2.14 5.60 7.76
N TYR A 145 2.97 4.72 7.18
CA TYR A 145 2.91 3.28 7.48
C TYR A 145 3.40 2.96 8.89
N ILE A 146 4.44 3.66 9.36
CA ILE A 146 4.90 3.54 10.74
C ILE A 146 3.81 4.00 11.72
N GLU A 147 3.14 5.11 11.42
CA GLU A 147 2.03 5.63 12.21
C GLU A 147 0.84 4.67 12.21
N GLY A 148 0.42 4.17 11.04
CA GLY A 148 -0.65 3.19 10.93
C GLY A 148 -0.37 1.91 11.72
N ASN A 149 0.86 1.41 11.68
CA ASN A 149 1.28 0.27 12.48
C ASN A 149 1.19 0.54 13.99
N LYS A 150 1.58 1.74 14.44
CA LYS A 150 1.47 2.14 15.87
C LYS A 150 0.01 2.23 16.31
N ASN A 151 -0.85 2.82 15.48
CA ASN A 151 -2.28 2.95 15.77
C ASN A 151 -2.96 1.57 15.81
N LEU A 152 -2.62 0.68 14.86
CA LEU A 152 -3.11 -0.70 14.85
C LEU A 152 -2.70 -1.46 16.12
N LYS A 153 -1.43 -1.30 16.56
CA LYS A 153 -0.93 -1.86 17.82
C LYS A 153 -1.70 -1.30 19.01
N ALA A 154 -1.83 0.00 19.11
CA ALA A 154 -2.54 0.65 20.22
C ALA A 154 -4.00 0.17 20.30
N ARG A 155 -4.68 0.02 19.15
CA ARG A 155 -6.05 -0.52 19.11
C ARG A 155 -6.16 -1.95 19.61
N LEU A 156 -5.25 -2.83 19.20
CA LEU A 156 -5.29 -4.25 19.54
C LEU A 156 -4.82 -4.54 20.97
N GLU A 157 -3.97 -3.70 21.55
CA GLU A 157 -3.44 -3.85 22.90
C GLU A 157 -4.22 -3.04 23.95
N ALA A 158 -5.23 -2.27 23.57
CA ALA A 158 -6.08 -1.50 24.50
C ALA A 158 -7.20 -2.34 25.15
N ASN A 159 -7.34 -3.63 24.81
CA ASN A 159 -8.37 -4.55 25.33
C ASN A 159 -7.82 -5.47 26.40
#